data_07c3c3cab83412bfccaa702112d0ef1a
#
_entry.id   07c3c3cab83412bfccaa702112d0ef1a
#
_cell.length_a   1.000
_cell.length_b   1.000
_cell.length_c   1.000
_cell.angle_alpha   90.00
_cell.angle_beta   90.00
_cell.angle_gamma   90.00
#
_symmetry.space_group_name_H-M   'P 1'
#
loop_
_entity.id
_entity.type
_entity.pdbx_description
1 polymer ?
#
loop_
_entity_poly.entity_id
_entity_poly.type
_entity_poly.pdbx_seq_one_letter_code
_entity_poly.pdbx_strand_id
1 'polypeptide(L)' 'MSTPPALPPVGSLTEEQIRGAACVRCGITLDNGTAVDLGPRDARIADLPVRWFPRACRQHGGG' A
#
# COMPACT_ATOMS: atom_id res chain seq x y z
N MET A 1 5.64 -22.61 8.09
CA MET A 1 5.34 -21.27 8.61
C MET A 1 5.23 -20.30 7.43
N SER A 2 4.09 -19.67 7.26
CA SER A 2 3.89 -18.80 6.11
C SER A 2 4.27 -17.39 6.46
N THR A 3 5.10 -16.79 5.63
CA THR A 3 5.45 -15.38 5.75
C THR A 3 4.42 -14.57 4.99
N PRO A 4 3.89 -13.47 5.55
CA PRO A 4 2.98 -12.65 4.79
C PRO A 4 3.67 -12.11 3.54
N PRO A 5 2.95 -12.00 2.41
CA PRO A 5 3.56 -11.50 1.20
C PRO A 5 4.06 -10.07 1.38
N ALA A 6 5.22 -9.79 0.85
CA ALA A 6 5.78 -8.45 0.91
C ALA A 6 4.93 -7.50 0.06
N LEU A 7 4.93 -6.21 0.43
CA LEU A 7 4.28 -5.20 -0.37
C LEU A 7 5.02 -5.05 -1.71
N PRO A 8 4.30 -4.74 -2.80
CA PRO A 8 4.97 -4.48 -4.07
C PRO A 8 5.92 -3.29 -3.95
N PRO A 9 7.00 -3.28 -4.74
CA PRO A 9 7.89 -2.12 -4.74
C PRO A 9 7.17 -0.87 -5.24
N VAL A 10 7.48 0.29 -4.65
CA VAL A 10 6.79 1.54 -5.00
C VAL A 10 6.91 1.86 -6.48
N GLY A 11 7.98 1.45 -7.14
CA GLY A 11 8.14 1.69 -8.57
C GLY A 11 7.13 0.98 -9.45
N SER A 12 6.44 -0.04 -8.93
CA SER A 12 5.42 -0.78 -9.66
C SER A 12 4.00 -0.33 -9.29
N LEU A 13 3.87 0.64 -8.39
CA LEU A 13 2.57 1.10 -7.92
C LEU A 13 2.16 2.38 -8.63
N THR A 14 0.84 2.61 -8.71
CA THR A 14 0.33 3.87 -9.22
C THR A 14 0.44 4.95 -8.16
N GLU A 15 0.30 6.21 -8.58
CA GLU A 15 0.30 7.32 -7.64
C GLU A 15 -0.79 7.17 -6.59
N GLU A 16 -1.96 6.75 -6.99
CA GLU A 16 -3.08 6.55 -6.07
C GLU A 16 -2.75 5.50 -5.03
N GLN A 17 -2.08 4.43 -5.42
CA GLN A 17 -1.67 3.39 -4.48
C GLN A 17 -0.65 3.91 -3.49
N ILE A 18 0.31 4.71 -3.96
CA ILE A 18 1.33 5.28 -3.08
C ILE A 18 0.72 6.26 -2.09
N ARG A 19 -0.26 7.06 -2.53
CA ARG A 19 -0.92 8.02 -1.66
C ARG A 19 -1.93 7.40 -0.71
N GLY A 20 -2.22 6.12 -0.87
CA GLY A 20 -3.21 5.45 -0.04
C GLY A 20 -4.64 5.66 -0.50
N ALA A 21 -4.85 6.12 -1.74
CA ALA A 21 -6.18 6.29 -2.30
C ALA A 21 -6.68 5.04 -2.99
N ALA A 22 -5.80 4.07 -3.24
CA ALA A 22 -6.16 2.81 -3.88
C ALA A 22 -5.46 1.65 -3.17
N CYS A 23 -6.06 0.47 -3.29
CA CYS A 23 -5.50 -0.73 -2.67
C CYS A 23 -4.13 -1.05 -3.27
N VAL A 24 -3.13 -1.28 -2.40
CA VAL A 24 -1.78 -1.56 -2.88
C VAL A 24 -1.68 -2.92 -3.56
N ARG A 25 -2.68 -3.78 -3.39
CA ARG A 25 -2.63 -5.12 -3.95
C ARG A 25 -3.47 -5.27 -5.22
N CYS A 26 -4.67 -4.72 -5.24
CA CYS A 26 -5.56 -4.88 -6.39
C CYS A 26 -5.87 -3.57 -7.14
N GLY A 27 -5.49 -2.44 -6.56
CA GLY A 27 -5.64 -1.16 -7.25
C GLY A 27 -7.03 -0.54 -7.21
N ILE A 28 -7.97 -1.16 -6.49
CA ILE A 28 -9.31 -0.61 -6.38
C ILE A 28 -9.28 0.70 -5.61
N THR A 29 -10.09 1.66 -6.04
CA THR A 29 -10.21 2.93 -5.32
C THR A 29 -10.80 2.70 -3.94
N LEU A 30 -10.20 3.31 -2.93
CA LEU A 30 -10.59 3.11 -1.54
C LEU A 30 -11.36 4.31 -1.03
N ASP A 31 -12.41 4.04 -0.24
CA ASP A 31 -13.12 5.05 0.52
C ASP A 31 -12.60 5.07 1.95
N ASN A 32 -12.78 6.20 2.63
CA ASN A 32 -12.32 6.33 4.01
C ASN A 32 -12.90 5.26 4.94
N GLY A 33 -14.10 4.78 4.64
CA GLY A 33 -14.73 3.76 5.46
C GLY A 33 -14.30 2.33 5.16
N THR A 34 -13.65 2.11 4.02
CA THR A 34 -13.28 0.76 3.58
C THR A 34 -11.77 0.55 3.51
N ALA A 35 -10.99 1.61 3.68
CA ALA A 35 -9.54 1.50 3.58
C ALA A 35 -8.96 0.94 4.88
N VAL A 36 -8.06 -0.01 4.75
CA VAL A 36 -7.32 -0.59 5.86
C VAL A 36 -5.91 -0.03 5.83
N ASP A 37 -5.52 0.67 6.89
CA ASP A 37 -4.19 1.25 7.00
C ASP A 37 -3.19 0.16 7.37
N LEU A 38 -2.17 -0.02 6.55
CA LEU A 38 -1.14 -1.04 6.78
C LEU A 38 0.05 -0.50 7.56
N GLY A 39 -0.02 0.75 8.01
CA GLY A 39 1.06 1.37 8.76
C GLY A 39 2.10 2.01 7.86
N PRO A 40 2.97 2.84 8.43
CA PRO A 40 4.00 3.53 7.65
C PRO A 40 5.04 2.56 7.13
N ARG A 41 5.54 2.81 5.92
CA ARG A 41 6.57 2.01 5.28
C ARG A 41 7.66 2.93 4.74
N ASP A 42 8.89 2.46 4.77
CA ASP A 42 10.01 3.17 4.18
C ASP A 42 10.26 2.64 2.77
N ALA A 43 10.59 3.54 1.87
CA ALA A 43 10.88 3.19 0.49
C ALA A 43 11.86 4.17 -0.10
N ARG A 44 12.33 3.90 -1.31
CA ARG A 44 13.19 4.81 -2.06
C ARG A 44 12.56 5.10 -3.40
N ILE A 45 12.48 6.38 -3.73
CA ILE A 45 12.04 6.83 -5.04
C ILE A 45 13.15 7.71 -5.58
N ALA A 46 13.72 7.33 -6.73
CA ALA A 46 14.85 8.03 -7.35
C ALA A 46 16.00 8.24 -6.35
N ASP A 47 16.33 7.19 -5.59
CA ASP A 47 17.38 7.19 -4.57
C ASP A 47 17.12 8.09 -3.37
N LEU A 48 15.93 8.67 -3.27
CA LEU A 48 15.54 9.48 -2.12
C LEU A 48 14.74 8.62 -1.14
N PRO A 49 15.08 8.64 0.16
CA PRO A 49 14.28 7.93 1.14
C PRO A 49 12.93 8.63 1.32
N VAL A 50 11.86 7.84 1.27
CA VAL A 50 10.51 8.37 1.46
C VAL A 50 9.77 7.47 2.43
N ARG A 51 8.84 8.06 3.18
CA ARG A 51 7.91 7.31 4.01
C ARG A 51 6.53 7.44 3.41
N TRP A 52 5.86 6.31 3.25
CA TRP A 52 4.54 6.30 2.66
C TRP A 52 3.59 5.44 3.50
N PHE A 53 2.30 5.59 3.25
CA PHE A 53 1.28 4.98 4.08
C PHE A 53 0.38 4.10 3.20
N PRO A 54 0.80 2.85 2.95
CA PRO A 54 0.00 1.96 2.10
C PRO A 54 -1.32 1.62 2.75
N ARG A 55 -2.35 1.51 1.92
CA ARG A 55 -3.68 1.09 2.35
C ARG A 55 -4.14 -0.03 1.45
N ALA A 56 -5.06 -0.84 1.96
CA ALA A 56 -5.58 -1.97 1.23
C ALA A 56 -7.10 -2.01 1.39
N CYS A 57 -7.77 -2.72 0.48
CA CYS A 57 -9.18 -2.97 0.64
C CYS A 57 -9.38 -4.03 1.72
N ARG A 58 -10.62 -4.18 2.17
CA ARG A 58 -10.92 -5.10 3.28
C ARG A 58 -10.48 -6.53 2.99
N GLN A 59 -10.55 -6.94 1.74
CA GLN A 59 -10.17 -8.29 1.37
C GLN A 59 -8.67 -8.53 1.46
N HIS A 60 -7.86 -7.49 1.33
CA HIS A 60 -6.41 -7.61 1.30
C HIS A 60 -5.73 -7.05 2.54
N GLY A 61 -6.45 -6.27 3.33
CA GLY A 61 -5.88 -5.64 4.52
C GLY A 61 -6.30 -6.29 5.82
N GLY A 62 -7.34 -7.10 5.77
CA GLY A 62 -7.86 -7.71 6.98
C GLY A 62 -7.05 -8.94 7.38
N GLY A 63 -6.16 -8.87 8.17
CA GLY A 63 -5.30 -9.94 8.59
C GLY A 63 -5.93 -11.31 8.76
#